data_20a7ef55e62399a9ce10609a9b708b4a
#
_entry.id   20a7ef55e62399a9ce10609a9b708b4a
#
_cell.length_a   1.000
_cell.length_b   1.000
_cell.length_c   1.000
_cell.angle_alpha   90.00
_cell.angle_beta   90.00
_cell.angle_gamma   90.00
#
_symmetry.space_group_name_H-M   'P 1'
#
loop_
_entity.id
_entity.type
_entity.pdbx_description
1 polymer ?
#
loop_
_entity_poly.entity_id
_entity_poly.type
_entity_poly.pdbx_seq_one_letter_code
_entity_poly.pdbx_strand_id
1 'polypeptide(L)'
;MKDNQNNRILESIKTSANINSELKIKDLLDEKRLSEFHVKTDYLSYDYSKQRITKEILDELLEIPETINLRKSILDISKGEFLNTTENKNVSHVLHRDLSNSQNTRELKEISNQRNKLSNFIKTIQGVPESYIDTIISISIGGSRLGPELLSEVYGNPYSKIKVY
;
A
#
# COMPACT_ATOMS: atom_id res chain seq x y z
N MET A 1 12.61 -4.78 -26.85
CA MET A 1 13.34 -5.87 -26.14
C MET A 1 12.74 -6.18 -24.77
N LYS A 2 12.44 -5.21 -23.91
CA LYS A 2 11.85 -5.45 -22.57
C LYS A 2 10.46 -6.13 -22.62
N ASP A 3 9.60 -5.76 -23.56
CA ASP A 3 8.26 -6.37 -23.69
C ASP A 3 8.34 -7.86 -24.02
N ASN A 4 9.35 -8.27 -24.76
CA ASN A 4 9.54 -9.68 -25.15
C ASN A 4 10.01 -10.54 -23.95
N GLN A 5 10.78 -9.96 -23.03
CA GLN A 5 11.25 -10.63 -21.83
C GLN A 5 10.14 -10.76 -20.78
N ASN A 6 9.35 -9.70 -20.59
CA ASN A 6 8.18 -9.72 -19.71
C ASN A 6 7.16 -10.77 -20.16
N ASN A 7 6.89 -10.85 -21.46
CA ASN A 7 5.97 -11.84 -22.01
C ASN A 7 6.49 -13.26 -21.80
N ARG A 8 7.79 -13.51 -21.93
CA ARG A 8 8.40 -14.82 -21.65
C ARG A 8 8.20 -15.25 -20.19
N ILE A 9 8.47 -14.35 -19.24
CA ILE A 9 8.29 -14.65 -17.81
C ILE A 9 6.82 -14.94 -17.51
N LEU A 10 5.90 -14.14 -18.04
CA LEU A 10 4.46 -14.36 -17.84
C LEU A 10 3.99 -15.69 -18.42
N GLU A 11 4.46 -16.09 -19.58
CA GLU A 11 4.11 -17.39 -20.17
C GLU A 11 4.72 -18.56 -19.39
N SER A 12 5.95 -18.43 -18.89
CA SER A 12 6.57 -19.42 -17.99
C SER A 12 5.73 -19.59 -16.73
N ILE A 13 5.36 -18.50 -16.06
CA ILE A 13 4.52 -18.53 -14.85
C ILE A 13 3.15 -19.16 -15.12
N LYS A 14 2.49 -18.82 -16.23
CA LYS A 14 1.22 -19.46 -16.62
C LYS A 14 1.36 -20.96 -16.80
N THR A 15 2.42 -21.39 -17.47
CA THR A 15 2.71 -22.79 -17.68
C THR A 15 2.94 -23.51 -16.36
N SER A 16 3.79 -22.96 -15.50
CA SER A 16 4.07 -23.49 -14.17
C SER A 16 2.81 -23.51 -13.29
N ALA A 17 1.97 -22.48 -13.35
CA ALA A 17 0.70 -22.42 -12.61
C ALA A 17 -0.28 -23.51 -13.08
N ASN A 18 -0.37 -23.77 -14.39
CA ASN A 18 -1.24 -24.82 -14.95
C ASN A 18 -0.76 -26.22 -14.54
N ILE A 19 0.55 -26.49 -14.62
CA ILE A 19 1.13 -27.78 -14.18
C ILE A 19 0.84 -28.02 -12.70
N ASN A 20 0.87 -26.99 -11.89
CA ASN A 20 0.70 -27.06 -10.44
C ASN A 20 -0.75 -26.80 -9.98
N SER A 21 -1.72 -26.74 -10.90
CA SER A 21 -3.12 -26.45 -10.58
C SER A 21 -3.76 -27.45 -9.60
N GLU A 22 -3.33 -28.69 -9.63
CA GLU A 22 -3.82 -29.78 -8.78
C GLU A 22 -3.07 -29.90 -7.43
N LEU A 23 -2.04 -29.09 -7.19
CA LEU A 23 -1.30 -29.11 -5.92
C LEU A 23 -2.20 -28.75 -4.75
N LYS A 24 -2.17 -29.57 -3.73
CA LYS A 24 -2.86 -29.32 -2.46
C LYS A 24 -1.87 -28.76 -1.45
N ILE A 25 -2.26 -27.69 -0.77
CA ILE A 25 -1.39 -27.03 0.24
C ILE A 25 -0.88 -28.04 1.27
N LYS A 26 -1.74 -28.97 1.71
CA LYS A 26 -1.38 -30.01 2.70
C LYS A 26 -0.18 -30.88 2.27
N ASP A 27 -0.02 -31.08 0.97
CA ASP A 27 1.05 -31.90 0.41
C ASP A 27 2.36 -31.11 0.22
N LEU A 28 2.28 -29.77 0.36
CA LEU A 28 3.42 -28.86 0.27
C LEU A 28 3.99 -28.47 1.64
N LEU A 29 3.23 -28.67 2.73
CA LEU A 29 3.62 -28.20 4.06
C LEU A 29 4.60 -29.17 4.71
N ASP A 30 5.82 -28.66 4.97
CA ASP A 30 6.85 -29.28 5.78
C ASP A 30 7.63 -28.20 6.56
N GLU A 31 8.52 -28.61 7.45
CA GLU A 31 9.33 -27.67 8.26
C GLU A 31 10.25 -26.81 7.41
N LYS A 32 10.79 -27.37 6.32
CA LYS A 32 11.63 -26.64 5.38
C LYS A 32 10.85 -25.51 4.71
N ARG A 33 9.66 -25.80 4.22
CA ARG A 33 8.80 -24.82 3.61
C ARG A 33 8.40 -23.70 4.55
N LEU A 34 8.10 -24.01 5.81
CA LEU A 34 7.76 -23.00 6.82
C LEU A 34 8.90 -21.99 7.04
N SER A 35 10.14 -22.41 6.90
CA SER A 35 11.32 -21.53 7.00
C SER A 35 11.61 -20.78 5.68
N GLU A 36 11.48 -21.44 4.53
CA GLU A 36 11.81 -20.86 3.23
C GLU A 36 10.75 -19.87 2.72
N PHE A 37 9.47 -20.07 3.10
CA PHE A 37 8.34 -19.23 2.68
C PHE A 37 7.94 -18.25 3.77
N HIS A 38 8.93 -17.72 4.46
CA HIS A 38 8.76 -16.74 5.53
C HIS A 38 9.81 -15.64 5.42
N VAL A 39 9.35 -14.39 5.51
CA VAL A 39 10.22 -13.22 5.56
C VAL A 39 9.95 -12.45 6.84
N LYS A 40 11.00 -12.13 7.56
CA LYS A 40 10.94 -11.35 8.78
C LYS A 40 11.85 -10.13 8.69
N THR A 41 11.29 -9.00 9.07
CA THR A 41 12.00 -7.73 9.26
C THR A 41 11.80 -7.27 10.71
N ASP A 42 12.37 -6.14 11.08
CA ASP A 42 12.19 -5.56 12.43
C ASP A 42 10.71 -5.21 12.73
N TYR A 43 9.90 -4.97 11.70
CA TYR A 43 8.53 -4.47 11.85
C TYR A 43 7.47 -5.40 11.25
N LEU A 44 7.86 -6.36 10.45
CA LEU A 44 6.94 -7.22 9.71
C LEU A 44 7.41 -8.66 9.70
N SER A 45 6.49 -9.57 9.98
CA SER A 45 6.65 -11.02 9.78
C SER A 45 5.62 -11.45 8.74
N TYR A 46 6.08 -11.96 7.61
CA TYR A 46 5.23 -12.38 6.51
C TYR A 46 5.44 -13.86 6.19
N ASP A 47 4.46 -14.67 6.54
CA ASP A 47 4.41 -16.11 6.28
C ASP A 47 3.51 -16.35 5.06
N TYR A 48 4.10 -16.85 3.98
CA TYR A 48 3.40 -17.22 2.76
C TYR A 48 3.55 -18.72 2.44
N SER A 49 3.90 -19.52 3.45
CA SER A 49 4.02 -20.99 3.31
C SER A 49 2.74 -21.67 2.85
N LYS A 50 1.58 -21.06 3.15
CA LYS A 50 0.25 -21.55 2.75
C LYS A 50 -0.20 -21.08 1.37
N GLN A 51 0.64 -20.39 0.62
CA GLN A 51 0.36 -20.08 -0.78
C GLN A 51 0.56 -21.33 -1.64
N ARG A 52 -0.31 -21.50 -2.65
CA ARG A 52 -0.25 -22.66 -3.54
C ARG A 52 0.75 -22.45 -4.69
N ILE A 53 2.00 -22.27 -4.31
CA ILE A 53 3.14 -22.07 -5.19
C ILE A 53 4.27 -23.01 -4.77
N THR A 54 5.06 -23.49 -5.73
CA THR A 54 6.31 -24.23 -5.46
C THR A 54 7.49 -23.27 -5.35
N LYS A 55 8.64 -23.80 -4.96
CA LYS A 55 9.88 -23.00 -4.90
C LYS A 55 10.27 -22.49 -6.29
N GLU A 56 10.12 -23.32 -7.31
CA GLU A 56 10.41 -22.97 -8.70
C GLU A 56 9.54 -21.80 -9.18
N ILE A 57 8.22 -21.82 -8.89
CA ILE A 57 7.33 -20.71 -9.20
C ILE A 57 7.72 -19.45 -8.44
N LEU A 58 8.11 -19.59 -7.18
CA LEU A 58 8.57 -18.45 -6.38
C LEU A 58 9.82 -17.81 -7.01
N ASP A 59 10.78 -18.63 -7.43
CA ASP A 59 12.03 -18.15 -8.03
C ASP A 59 11.75 -17.42 -9.37
N GLU A 60 10.85 -17.96 -10.21
CA GLU A 60 10.38 -17.27 -11.42
C GLU A 60 9.70 -15.92 -11.11
N LEU A 61 8.85 -15.88 -10.07
CA LEU A 61 8.19 -14.65 -9.65
C LEU A 61 9.19 -13.60 -9.14
N LEU A 62 10.26 -14.02 -8.50
CA LEU A 62 11.31 -13.12 -8.00
C LEU A 62 12.20 -12.51 -9.12
N GLU A 63 12.15 -13.02 -10.34
CA GLU A 63 12.80 -12.41 -11.50
C GLU A 63 12.05 -11.17 -12.02
N ILE A 64 10.72 -11.08 -11.78
CA ILE A 64 9.89 -9.97 -12.27
C ILE A 64 10.40 -8.61 -11.77
N PRO A 65 10.67 -8.41 -10.47
CA PRO A 65 11.16 -7.14 -9.93
C PRO A 65 12.37 -6.58 -10.66
N GLU A 66 13.33 -7.43 -11.00
CA GLU A 66 14.53 -7.03 -11.74
C GLU A 66 14.19 -6.62 -13.18
N THR A 67 13.33 -7.38 -13.85
CA THR A 67 12.93 -7.13 -15.24
C THR A 67 12.23 -5.79 -15.41
N ILE A 68 11.34 -5.43 -14.48
CA ILE A 68 10.61 -4.16 -14.50
C ILE A 68 11.35 -3.02 -13.79
N ASN A 69 12.53 -3.30 -13.25
CA ASN A 69 13.32 -2.34 -12.48
C ASN A 69 12.53 -1.76 -11.28
N LEU A 70 11.87 -2.65 -10.53
CA LEU A 70 10.97 -2.29 -9.44
C LEU A 70 11.66 -1.42 -8.39
N ARG A 71 12.93 -1.72 -8.08
CA ARG A 71 13.70 -0.94 -7.09
C ARG A 71 13.80 0.53 -7.46
N LYS A 72 14.06 0.83 -8.75
CA LYS A 72 14.08 2.20 -9.23
C LYS A 72 12.70 2.84 -9.11
N SER A 73 11.65 2.16 -9.51
CA SER A 73 10.27 2.67 -9.39
C SER A 73 9.90 3.00 -7.95
N ILE A 74 10.28 2.16 -6.98
CA ILE A 74 10.06 2.41 -5.55
C ILE A 74 10.82 3.67 -5.09
N LEU A 75 12.08 3.83 -5.53
CA LEU A 75 12.86 5.03 -5.22
C LEU A 75 12.25 6.29 -5.84
N ASP A 76 11.79 6.21 -7.08
CA ASP A 76 11.13 7.33 -7.76
C ASP A 76 9.81 7.71 -7.07
N ILE A 77 9.02 6.71 -6.60
CA ILE A 77 7.82 6.94 -5.78
C ILE A 77 8.20 7.65 -4.47
N SER A 78 9.25 7.19 -3.78
CA SER A 78 9.66 7.79 -2.51
C SER A 78 10.09 9.26 -2.63
N LYS A 79 10.50 9.67 -3.83
CA LYS A 79 10.88 11.05 -4.15
C LYS A 79 9.72 11.86 -4.75
N GLY A 80 8.57 11.26 -5.03
CA GLY A 80 7.47 11.90 -5.76
C GLY A 80 7.78 12.14 -7.25
N GLU A 81 8.74 11.40 -7.80
CA GLU A 81 9.18 11.53 -9.20
C GLU A 81 8.55 10.50 -10.14
N PHE A 82 7.85 9.50 -9.59
CA PHE A 82 7.21 8.45 -10.38
C PHE A 82 5.95 8.97 -11.05
N LEU A 83 5.94 9.00 -12.39
CA LEU A 83 4.79 9.43 -13.18
C LEU A 83 3.78 8.29 -13.35
N ASN A 84 2.55 8.51 -12.86
CA ASN A 84 1.41 7.70 -13.26
C ASN A 84 0.94 8.13 -14.65
N THR A 85 1.25 7.33 -15.65
CA THR A 85 0.97 7.64 -17.06
C THR A 85 -0.51 7.65 -17.40
N THR A 86 -1.35 6.95 -16.63
CA THR A 86 -2.80 6.89 -16.83
C THR A 86 -3.46 8.22 -16.49
N GLU A 87 -3.00 8.86 -15.42
CA GLU A 87 -3.55 10.13 -14.94
C GLU A 87 -2.67 11.34 -15.30
N ASN A 88 -1.51 11.08 -15.85
CA ASN A 88 -0.47 12.08 -16.14
C ASN A 88 -0.12 12.94 -14.90
N LYS A 89 0.02 12.27 -13.76
CA LYS A 89 0.36 12.89 -12.47
C LYS A 89 1.45 12.11 -11.76
N ASN A 90 2.29 12.81 -11.02
CA ASN A 90 3.26 12.16 -10.17
C ASN A 90 2.58 11.49 -8.97
N VAL A 91 3.11 10.32 -8.59
CA VAL A 91 2.70 9.61 -7.38
C VAL A 91 3.38 10.27 -6.18
N SER A 92 2.63 11.03 -5.39
CA SER A 92 3.16 11.87 -4.31
C SER A 92 2.66 11.52 -2.91
N HIS A 93 1.88 10.46 -2.76
CA HIS A 93 1.30 10.10 -1.45
C HIS A 93 2.35 9.84 -0.35
N VAL A 94 3.55 9.40 -0.71
CA VAL A 94 4.67 9.19 0.23
C VAL A 94 5.18 10.49 0.80
N LEU A 95 5.19 11.58 -0.01
CA LEU A 95 5.63 12.90 0.42
C LEU A 95 4.79 13.49 1.56
N HIS A 96 3.53 13.06 1.69
CA HIS A 96 2.69 13.46 2.82
C HIS A 96 3.21 12.93 4.17
N ARG A 97 4.09 11.94 4.18
CA ARG A 97 4.66 11.36 5.40
C ARG A 97 6.09 11.83 5.66
N ASP A 98 6.86 12.01 4.60
CA ASP A 98 8.25 12.46 4.69
C ASP A 98 8.53 13.53 3.65
N LEU A 99 8.54 14.78 4.09
CA LEU A 99 8.79 15.93 3.23
C LEU A 99 10.28 16.16 2.96
N SER A 100 11.17 15.45 3.64
CA SER A 100 12.62 15.64 3.52
C SER A 100 13.21 15.03 2.26
N ASN A 101 12.57 14.02 1.70
CA ASN A 101 13.12 13.20 0.61
C ASN A 101 12.80 13.72 -0.80
N SER A 102 11.98 14.75 -0.96
CA SER A 102 11.63 15.28 -2.29
C SER A 102 12.48 16.49 -2.67
N GLN A 103 12.92 16.50 -3.90
CA GLN A 103 13.53 17.70 -4.53
C GLN A 103 12.47 18.62 -5.17
N ASN A 104 11.22 18.21 -5.26
CA ASN A 104 10.14 18.99 -5.84
C ASN A 104 9.59 20.03 -4.84
N THR A 105 10.20 21.21 -4.85
CA THR A 105 9.85 22.30 -3.94
C THR A 105 8.42 22.83 -4.10
N ARG A 106 7.83 22.75 -5.31
CA ARG A 106 6.43 23.17 -5.56
C ARG A 106 5.45 22.24 -4.87
N GLU A 107 5.64 20.94 -5.06
CA GLU A 107 4.76 19.91 -4.50
C GLU A 107 4.86 19.88 -2.96
N LEU A 108 6.06 20.01 -2.41
CA LEU A 108 6.27 20.14 -0.96
C LEU A 108 5.56 21.37 -0.37
N LYS A 109 5.60 22.50 -1.06
CA LYS A 109 4.87 23.71 -0.62
C LYS A 109 3.36 23.48 -0.63
N GLU A 110 2.85 22.83 -1.66
CA GLU A 110 1.42 22.51 -1.76
C GLU A 110 0.97 21.56 -0.63
N ILE A 111 1.73 20.49 -0.38
CA ILE A 111 1.49 19.56 0.72
C ILE A 111 1.53 20.28 2.07
N SER A 112 2.53 21.13 2.29
CA SER A 112 2.64 21.92 3.52
C SER A 112 1.44 22.84 3.70
N ASN A 113 1.00 23.52 2.64
CA ASN A 113 -0.19 24.38 2.68
C ASN A 113 -1.47 23.58 3.01
N GLN A 114 -1.63 22.39 2.42
CA GLN A 114 -2.78 21.53 2.72
C GLN A 114 -2.76 21.05 4.19
N ARG A 115 -1.59 20.67 4.70
CA ARG A 115 -1.44 20.33 6.13
C ARG A 115 -1.79 21.49 7.06
N ASN A 116 -1.35 22.70 6.74
CA ASN A 116 -1.69 23.89 7.52
C ASN A 116 -3.20 24.18 7.49
N LYS A 117 -3.84 24.06 6.32
CA LYS A 117 -5.30 24.20 6.19
C LYS A 117 -6.02 23.17 7.06
N LEU A 118 -5.60 21.92 6.99
CA LEU A 118 -6.18 20.84 7.80
C LEU A 118 -6.00 21.09 9.30
N SER A 119 -4.79 21.48 9.71
CA SER A 119 -4.51 21.80 11.12
C SER A 119 -5.38 22.95 11.63
N ASN A 120 -5.54 24.01 10.84
CA ASN A 120 -6.40 25.14 11.19
C ASN A 120 -7.87 24.74 11.27
N PHE A 121 -8.33 23.93 10.32
CA PHE A 121 -9.70 23.39 10.35
C PHE A 121 -9.95 22.57 11.62
N ILE A 122 -9.04 21.66 11.97
CA ILE A 122 -9.14 20.85 13.20
C ILE A 122 -9.23 21.76 14.43
N LYS A 123 -8.38 22.78 14.53
CA LYS A 123 -8.42 23.75 15.64
C LYS A 123 -9.76 24.48 15.70
N THR A 124 -10.31 24.84 14.56
CA THR A 124 -11.63 25.48 14.48
C THR A 124 -12.72 24.54 15.03
N ILE A 125 -12.73 23.28 14.60
CA ILE A 125 -13.71 22.29 15.08
C ILE A 125 -13.54 22.04 16.58
N GLN A 126 -12.31 21.92 17.08
CA GLN A 126 -12.04 21.75 18.50
C GLN A 126 -12.45 22.95 19.36
N GLY A 127 -12.45 24.14 18.80
CA GLY A 127 -12.88 25.38 19.47
C GLY A 127 -14.40 25.61 19.43
N VAL A 128 -15.16 24.81 18.67
CA VAL A 128 -16.62 24.93 18.61
C VAL A 128 -17.24 24.16 19.79
N PRO A 129 -18.20 24.76 20.52
CA PRO A 129 -18.91 24.02 21.56
C PRO A 129 -19.57 22.75 21.02
N GLU A 130 -19.49 21.64 21.77
CA GLU A 130 -20.06 20.33 21.37
C GLU A 130 -21.56 20.39 21.02
N SER A 131 -22.25 21.41 21.47
CA SER A 131 -23.66 21.65 21.14
C SER A 131 -23.92 22.07 19.69
N TYR A 132 -22.88 22.46 18.97
CA TYR A 132 -23.01 22.89 17.57
C TYR A 132 -22.67 21.81 16.54
N ILE A 133 -21.86 20.83 16.95
CA ILE A 133 -21.47 19.69 16.10
C ILE A 133 -21.66 18.42 16.91
N ASP A 134 -22.63 17.64 16.53
CA ASP A 134 -22.94 16.32 17.13
C ASP A 134 -22.66 15.16 16.17
N THR A 135 -22.52 15.45 14.89
CA THR A 135 -22.38 14.43 13.85
C THR A 135 -21.36 14.83 12.79
N ILE A 136 -20.50 13.90 12.43
CA ILE A 136 -19.61 13.96 11.28
C ILE A 136 -19.99 12.86 10.31
N ILE A 137 -20.26 13.22 9.06
CA ILE A 137 -20.59 12.28 8.00
C ILE A 137 -19.42 12.18 7.03
N SER A 138 -18.86 10.97 6.92
CA SER A 138 -17.79 10.68 5.95
C SER A 138 -18.38 10.16 4.65
N ILE A 139 -18.35 10.98 3.59
CA ILE A 139 -18.82 10.58 2.26
C ILE A 139 -17.61 10.09 1.48
N SER A 140 -17.50 8.77 1.27
CA SER A 140 -16.36 8.16 0.62
C SER A 140 -16.75 6.91 -0.17
N ILE A 141 -15.92 6.53 -1.16
CA ILE A 141 -16.15 5.38 -2.03
C ILE A 141 -14.93 4.46 -1.99
N GLY A 142 -15.19 3.15 -1.92
CA GLY A 142 -14.16 2.12 -1.97
C GLY A 142 -13.16 2.21 -0.82
N GLY A 143 -11.87 2.11 -1.13
CA GLY A 143 -10.80 2.14 -0.13
C GLY A 143 -10.70 3.44 0.68
N SER A 144 -11.27 4.54 0.19
CA SER A 144 -11.30 5.82 0.91
C SER A 144 -12.17 5.77 2.18
N ARG A 145 -13.09 4.82 2.27
CA ARG A 145 -13.94 4.61 3.45
C ARG A 145 -13.18 3.88 4.56
N LEU A 146 -12.42 2.85 4.20
CA LEU A 146 -11.86 1.90 5.17
C LEU A 146 -10.89 2.54 6.17
N GLY A 147 -10.10 3.52 5.74
CA GLY A 147 -9.19 4.24 6.62
C GLY A 147 -9.91 5.04 7.71
N PRO A 148 -10.81 5.96 7.37
CA PRO A 148 -11.61 6.71 8.35
C PRO A 148 -12.44 5.80 9.26
N GLU A 149 -13.06 4.74 8.74
CA GLU A 149 -13.83 3.76 9.50
C GLU A 149 -12.96 3.08 10.56
N LEU A 150 -11.80 2.53 10.15
CA LEU A 150 -10.84 1.91 11.07
C LEU A 150 -10.38 2.88 12.17
N LEU A 151 -10.04 4.12 11.80
CA LEU A 151 -9.60 5.12 12.76
C LEU A 151 -10.71 5.50 13.73
N SER A 152 -11.95 5.62 13.25
CA SER A 152 -13.12 5.89 14.09
C SER A 152 -13.41 4.76 15.08
N GLU A 153 -13.26 3.50 14.65
CA GLU A 153 -13.47 2.34 15.52
C GLU A 153 -12.36 2.16 16.56
N VAL A 154 -11.10 2.37 16.16
CA VAL A 154 -9.93 2.13 17.04
C VAL A 154 -9.70 3.28 18.02
N TYR A 155 -9.84 4.52 17.55
CA TYR A 155 -9.53 5.73 18.33
C TYR A 155 -10.76 6.51 18.72
N GLY A 156 -11.94 6.13 18.25
CA GLY A 156 -13.20 6.77 18.62
C GLY A 156 -13.46 6.64 20.12
N ASN A 157 -13.82 7.75 20.75
CA ASN A 157 -14.23 7.74 22.15
C ASN A 157 -15.72 7.33 22.20
N PRO A 158 -16.07 6.17 22.79
CA PRO A 158 -17.48 5.73 22.89
C PRO A 158 -18.34 6.69 23.72
N TYR A 159 -17.73 7.53 24.56
CA TYR A 159 -18.41 8.55 25.35
C TYR A 159 -18.46 9.93 24.65
N SER A 160 -17.91 10.02 23.43
CA SER A 160 -18.01 11.26 22.65
C SER A 160 -19.46 11.52 22.27
N LYS A 161 -19.88 12.77 22.38
CA LYS A 161 -21.17 13.22 21.86
C LYS A 161 -21.16 13.32 20.34
N ILE A 162 -19.98 13.46 19.75
CA ILE A 162 -19.81 13.51 18.28
C ILE A 162 -19.80 12.10 17.74
N LYS A 163 -20.74 11.80 16.88
CA LYS A 163 -20.84 10.53 16.16
C LYS A 163 -20.23 10.66 14.76
N VAL A 164 -19.50 9.64 14.33
CA VAL A 164 -18.90 9.56 12.99
C VAL A 164 -19.60 8.44 12.20
N TYR A 165 -20.09 8.76 10.99
CA TYR A 165 -20.80 7.83 10.11
C TYR A 165 -20.10 7.75 8.74
#